data_9bbea8a7a9c18f7cd11b02a2d190e387
#
_entry.id   9bbea8a7a9c18f7cd11b02a2d190e387
#
_cell.length_a   1.000
_cell.length_b   1.000
_cell.length_c   1.000
_cell.angle_alpha   90.00
_cell.angle_beta   90.00
_cell.angle_gamma   90.00
#
_symmetry.space_group_name_H-M   'P 1'
#
loop_
_entity.id
_entity.type
_entity.pdbx_description
1 polymer ?
#
loop_
_entity_poly.entity_id
_entity_poly.type
_entity_poly.pdbx_seq_one_letter_code
_entity_poly.pdbx_strand_id
1 'polypeptide(L)'
;VVCRRQRQMCIRDSSFSDGMLTSEALVALSFGLPAFIFVKILAVVFFARGDTKTPVVVAFFSMIVNLVLNLILIDHYFHVGLAYATSAASWFNCIFLYFLLKKNQIFYITKKTSEVAIKCIVSSVIMMICLENFINLNLYDSMSKIVFYKKFVFVLANILFGFFIYLILIYFLKIFYLIKFTEDNGKNT
;
A
#
# COMPACT_ATOMS: atom_id res chain seq x y z
N VAL A 1 -39.82 22.46 -1.50
CA VAL A 1 -38.84 23.18 -0.64
C VAL A 1 -38.27 22.28 0.43
N VAL A 2 -38.98 21.27 0.90
CA VAL A 2 -38.52 20.34 1.97
C VAL A 2 -37.38 19.41 1.50
N CYS A 3 -37.36 19.01 0.23
CA CYS A 3 -36.39 18.05 -0.30
C CYS A 3 -34.94 18.61 -0.45
N ARG A 4 -34.79 19.93 -0.58
CA ARG A 4 -33.47 20.58 -0.72
C ARG A 4 -32.68 20.66 0.62
N ARG A 5 -33.37 20.80 1.76
CA ARG A 5 -32.74 20.85 3.08
C ARG A 5 -32.24 19.49 3.56
N GLN A 6 -32.90 18.40 3.17
CA GLN A 6 -32.50 17.05 3.55
C GLN A 6 -31.19 16.60 2.88
N ARG A 7 -30.92 17.04 1.64
CA ARG A 7 -29.64 16.71 0.96
C ARG A 7 -28.41 17.35 1.60
N GLN A 8 -28.56 18.53 2.22
CA GLN A 8 -27.42 19.17 2.88
C GLN A 8 -27.16 18.63 4.30
N MET A 9 -28.16 18.03 4.95
CA MET A 9 -27.98 17.37 6.24
C MET A 9 -27.22 16.04 6.09
N CYS A 10 -27.47 15.24 5.04
CA CYS A 10 -26.81 13.96 4.83
C CYS A 10 -25.30 14.05 4.54
N ILE A 11 -24.79 15.20 4.08
CA ILE A 11 -23.36 15.39 3.80
C ILE A 11 -22.58 15.73 5.09
N ARG A 12 -23.26 16.12 6.18
CA ARG A 12 -22.62 16.59 7.42
C ARG A 12 -22.63 15.56 8.55
N ASP A 13 -23.44 14.52 8.43
CA ASP A 13 -23.58 13.44 9.41
C ASP A 13 -22.83 12.16 8.98
N SER A 14 -21.55 12.31 8.54
CA SER A 14 -20.67 11.15 8.59
C SER A 14 -20.49 10.80 10.07
N SER A 15 -21.15 9.74 10.48
CA SER A 15 -21.09 9.30 11.86
C SER A 15 -19.66 8.84 12.19
N PHE A 16 -19.28 8.88 13.44
CA PHE A 16 -17.98 8.37 13.89
C PHE A 16 -17.77 6.91 13.45
N SER A 17 -18.85 6.13 13.35
CA SER A 17 -18.84 4.77 12.83
C SER A 17 -18.43 4.68 11.34
N ASP A 18 -18.88 5.62 10.50
CA ASP A 18 -18.50 5.64 9.07
C ASP A 18 -17.01 5.96 8.89
N GLY A 19 -16.48 6.80 9.78
CA GLY A 19 -15.05 7.10 9.86
C GLY A 19 -14.22 5.87 10.23
N MET A 20 -14.67 5.06 11.20
CA MET A 20 -14.00 3.80 11.57
C MET A 20 -13.99 2.81 10.41
N LEU A 21 -15.14 2.56 9.80
CA LEU A 21 -15.26 1.63 8.67
C LEU A 21 -14.39 2.06 7.47
N THR A 22 -14.31 3.37 7.22
CA THR A 22 -13.43 3.90 6.17
C THR A 22 -11.96 3.70 6.52
N SER A 23 -11.56 3.88 7.77
CA SER A 23 -10.18 3.66 8.20
C SER A 23 -9.77 2.18 8.09
N GLU A 24 -10.64 1.25 8.44
CA GLU A 24 -10.41 -0.19 8.28
C GLU A 24 -10.26 -0.58 6.80
N ALA A 25 -11.10 -0.03 5.91
CA ALA A 25 -10.97 -0.25 4.47
C ALA A 25 -9.64 0.29 3.93
N LEU A 26 -9.18 1.46 4.40
CA LEU A 26 -7.89 2.02 4.01
C LEU A 26 -6.71 1.16 4.49
N VAL A 27 -6.77 0.61 5.70
CA VAL A 27 -5.76 -0.33 6.20
C VAL A 27 -5.70 -1.57 5.34
N ALA A 28 -6.87 -2.16 5.00
CA ALA A 28 -6.95 -3.33 4.14
C ALA A 28 -6.35 -3.08 2.74
N LEU A 29 -6.65 -1.93 2.12
CA LEU A 29 -6.08 -1.54 0.82
C LEU A 29 -4.58 -1.25 0.91
N SER A 30 -4.11 -0.62 1.98
CA SER A 30 -2.69 -0.35 2.20
C SER A 30 -1.86 -1.63 2.25
N PHE A 31 -2.41 -2.70 2.82
CA PHE A 31 -1.78 -4.03 2.80
C PHE A 31 -1.67 -4.62 1.38
N GLY A 32 -2.59 -4.27 0.48
CA GLY A 32 -2.56 -4.67 -0.94
C GLY A 32 -1.56 -3.87 -1.80
N LEU A 33 -1.18 -2.64 -1.42
CA LEU A 33 -0.32 -1.77 -2.23
C LEU A 33 1.02 -2.41 -2.62
N PRO A 34 1.78 -3.07 -1.73
CA PRO A 34 3.01 -3.75 -2.11
C PRO A 34 2.77 -4.79 -3.20
N ALA A 35 1.71 -5.59 -3.08
CA ALA A 35 1.37 -6.60 -4.08
C ALA A 35 1.09 -5.97 -5.45
N PHE A 36 0.34 -4.86 -5.51
CA PHE A 36 0.08 -4.13 -6.76
C PHE A 36 1.37 -3.66 -7.44
N ILE A 37 2.33 -3.14 -6.65
CA ILE A 37 3.62 -2.69 -7.19
C ILE A 37 4.41 -3.90 -7.73
N PHE A 38 4.50 -4.99 -6.97
CA PHE A 38 5.19 -6.19 -7.39
C PHE A 38 4.58 -6.81 -8.65
N VAL A 39 3.26 -6.88 -8.77
CA VAL A 39 2.59 -7.35 -10.00
C VAL A 39 3.03 -6.55 -11.22
N LYS A 40 3.12 -5.21 -11.12
CA LYS A 40 3.59 -4.36 -12.22
C LYS A 40 5.03 -4.67 -12.61
N ILE A 41 5.92 -4.83 -11.63
CA ILE A 41 7.33 -5.15 -11.87
C ILE A 41 7.46 -6.53 -12.54
N LEU A 42 6.76 -7.54 -12.02
CA LEU A 42 6.79 -8.89 -12.57
C LEU A 42 6.21 -8.95 -13.99
N ALA A 43 5.12 -8.23 -14.26
CA ALA A 43 4.52 -8.15 -15.60
C ALA A 43 5.50 -7.56 -16.63
N VAL A 44 6.25 -6.51 -16.27
CA VAL A 44 7.28 -5.92 -17.15
C VAL A 44 8.36 -6.95 -17.53
N VAL A 45 8.76 -7.84 -16.61
CA VAL A 45 9.73 -8.90 -16.89
C VAL A 45 9.20 -9.89 -17.93
N PHE A 46 7.91 -10.25 -17.88
CA PHE A 46 7.27 -11.08 -18.90
C PHE A 46 7.20 -10.37 -20.26
N PHE A 47 6.81 -9.09 -20.27
CA PHE A 47 6.72 -8.31 -21.51
C PHE A 47 8.08 -8.13 -22.18
N ALA A 48 9.14 -7.91 -21.42
CA ALA A 48 10.51 -7.83 -21.94
C ALA A 48 10.96 -9.11 -22.65
N ARG A 49 10.32 -10.24 -22.37
CA ARG A 49 10.56 -11.54 -23.05
C ARG A 49 9.61 -11.84 -24.21
N GLY A 50 8.72 -10.92 -24.52
CA GLY A 50 7.69 -11.11 -25.53
C GLY A 50 6.52 -12.00 -25.09
N ASP A 51 6.47 -12.42 -23.82
CA ASP A 51 5.37 -13.19 -23.28
C ASP A 51 4.31 -12.26 -22.67
N THR A 52 3.37 -11.85 -23.49
CA THR A 52 2.22 -11.04 -23.06
C THR A 52 1.04 -11.90 -22.60
N LYS A 53 0.99 -13.18 -22.95
CA LYS A 53 -0.13 -14.07 -22.66
C LYS A 53 -0.18 -14.47 -21.20
N THR A 54 0.95 -14.84 -20.62
CA THR A 54 1.04 -15.32 -19.25
C THR A 54 0.52 -14.30 -18.22
N PRO A 55 0.94 -13.02 -18.20
CA PRO A 55 0.40 -12.04 -17.26
C PRO A 55 -1.09 -11.81 -17.42
N VAL A 56 -1.61 -11.82 -18.66
CA VAL A 56 -3.04 -11.61 -18.91
C VAL A 56 -3.87 -12.77 -18.37
N VAL A 57 -3.42 -14.01 -18.60
CA VAL A 57 -4.11 -15.20 -18.07
C VAL A 57 -4.13 -15.19 -16.53
N VAL A 58 -3.01 -14.87 -15.90
CA VAL A 58 -2.94 -14.79 -14.43
C VAL A 58 -3.83 -13.67 -13.89
N ALA A 59 -3.86 -12.50 -14.54
CA ALA A 59 -4.73 -11.40 -14.18
C ALA A 59 -6.22 -11.80 -14.29
N PHE A 60 -6.60 -12.57 -15.32
CA PHE A 60 -7.95 -13.08 -15.47
C PHE A 60 -8.36 -14.01 -14.30
N PHE A 61 -7.48 -14.94 -13.91
CA PHE A 61 -7.74 -15.79 -12.75
C PHE A 61 -7.81 -14.99 -11.45
N SER A 62 -6.94 -13.99 -11.29
CA SER A 62 -6.99 -13.09 -10.13
C SER A 62 -8.30 -12.29 -10.06
N MET A 63 -8.85 -11.89 -11.21
CA MET A 63 -10.16 -11.24 -11.27
C MET A 63 -11.29 -12.19 -10.82
N ILE A 64 -11.26 -13.46 -11.20
CA ILE A 64 -12.22 -14.46 -10.73
C ILE A 64 -12.10 -14.65 -9.21
N VAL A 65 -10.89 -14.78 -8.69
CA VAL A 65 -10.64 -14.90 -7.24
C VAL A 65 -11.19 -13.67 -6.50
N ASN A 66 -10.94 -12.45 -7.03
CA ASN A 66 -11.48 -11.22 -6.45
C ASN A 66 -13.02 -11.22 -6.42
N LEU A 67 -13.64 -11.62 -7.53
CA LEU A 67 -15.10 -11.70 -7.60
C LEU A 67 -15.68 -12.68 -6.57
N VAL A 68 -15.10 -13.88 -6.47
CA VAL A 68 -15.55 -14.91 -5.52
C VAL A 68 -15.35 -14.42 -4.07
N LEU A 69 -14.20 -13.84 -3.76
CA LEU A 69 -13.94 -13.28 -2.42
C LEU A 69 -14.90 -12.13 -2.09
N ASN A 70 -15.20 -11.25 -3.05
CA ASN A 70 -16.17 -10.18 -2.86
C ASN A 70 -17.55 -10.73 -2.50
N LEU A 71 -18.03 -11.76 -3.21
CA LEU A 71 -19.33 -12.37 -2.93
C LEU A 71 -19.39 -13.00 -1.53
N ILE A 72 -18.29 -13.61 -1.07
CA ILE A 72 -18.22 -14.24 0.25
C ILE A 72 -18.09 -13.20 1.37
N LEU A 73 -17.28 -12.15 1.17
CA LEU A 73 -16.97 -11.19 2.24
C LEU A 73 -18.01 -10.08 2.37
N ILE A 74 -18.82 -9.80 1.34
CA ILE A 74 -19.82 -8.72 1.37
C ILE A 74 -20.88 -8.97 2.44
N ASP A 75 -21.27 -10.22 2.67
CA ASP A 75 -22.32 -10.59 3.64
C ASP A 75 -21.86 -10.37 5.09
N HIS A 76 -20.55 -10.42 5.36
CA HIS A 76 -20.02 -10.33 6.72
C HIS A 76 -19.35 -8.99 7.03
N TYR A 77 -18.71 -8.35 6.03
CA TYR A 77 -17.87 -7.15 6.23
C TYR A 77 -18.30 -5.95 5.39
N PHE A 78 -19.43 -6.03 4.66
CA PHE A 78 -19.91 -4.97 3.77
C PHE A 78 -18.78 -4.41 2.87
N HIS A 79 -18.64 -3.07 2.83
CA HIS A 79 -17.63 -2.41 1.98
C HIS A 79 -16.17 -2.67 2.41
N VAL A 80 -15.91 -2.96 3.68
CA VAL A 80 -14.57 -3.34 4.16
C VAL A 80 -14.15 -4.69 3.58
N GLY A 81 -15.12 -5.61 3.38
CA GLY A 81 -14.91 -6.89 2.72
C GLY A 81 -14.38 -6.75 1.29
N LEU A 82 -14.86 -5.75 0.53
CA LEU A 82 -14.35 -5.47 -0.81
C LEU A 82 -12.86 -5.08 -0.79
N ALA A 83 -12.44 -4.31 0.20
CA ALA A 83 -11.04 -3.90 0.36
C ALA A 83 -10.14 -5.10 0.66
N TYR A 84 -10.58 -6.00 1.55
CA TYR A 84 -9.85 -7.25 1.84
C TYR A 84 -9.78 -8.18 0.63
N ALA A 85 -10.89 -8.37 -0.09
CA ALA A 85 -10.94 -9.20 -1.28
C ALA A 85 -9.98 -8.70 -2.37
N THR A 86 -9.96 -7.39 -2.61
CA THR A 86 -9.07 -6.76 -3.58
C THR A 86 -7.60 -6.93 -3.20
N SER A 87 -7.25 -6.75 -1.94
CA SER A 87 -5.88 -6.95 -1.44
C SER A 87 -5.46 -8.42 -1.54
N ALA A 88 -6.32 -9.36 -1.14
CA ALA A 88 -6.05 -10.79 -1.23
C ALA A 88 -5.87 -11.26 -2.69
N ALA A 89 -6.73 -10.80 -3.61
CA ALA A 89 -6.59 -11.10 -5.04
C ALA A 89 -5.29 -10.54 -5.64
N SER A 90 -4.84 -9.38 -5.17
CA SER A 90 -3.56 -8.79 -5.60
C SER A 90 -2.36 -9.61 -5.13
N TRP A 91 -2.39 -10.09 -3.91
CA TRP A 91 -1.37 -11.01 -3.40
C TRP A 91 -1.39 -12.35 -4.15
N PHE A 92 -2.56 -12.89 -4.43
CA PHE A 92 -2.70 -14.09 -5.26
C PHE A 92 -2.04 -13.90 -6.64
N ASN A 93 -2.34 -12.80 -7.32
CA ASN A 93 -1.74 -12.44 -8.61
C ASN A 93 -0.21 -12.34 -8.52
N CYS A 94 0.29 -11.62 -7.52
CA CYS A 94 1.72 -11.45 -7.28
C CYS A 94 2.44 -12.78 -7.06
N ILE A 95 1.93 -13.62 -6.17
CA ILE A 95 2.51 -14.92 -5.83
C ILE A 95 2.50 -15.84 -7.05
N PHE A 96 1.41 -15.85 -7.83
CA PHE A 96 1.29 -16.72 -8.99
C PHE A 96 2.25 -16.31 -10.11
N LEU A 97 2.38 -15.00 -10.40
CA LEU A 97 3.37 -14.49 -11.35
C LEU A 97 4.80 -14.79 -10.90
N TYR A 98 5.10 -14.60 -9.62
CA TYR A 98 6.42 -14.92 -9.05
C TYR A 98 6.75 -16.40 -9.20
N PHE A 99 5.79 -17.29 -8.91
CA PHE A 99 5.96 -18.74 -9.04
C PHE A 99 6.26 -19.15 -10.49
N LEU A 100 5.54 -18.57 -11.47
CA LEU A 100 5.79 -18.84 -12.89
C LEU A 100 7.17 -18.34 -13.33
N LEU A 101 7.61 -17.16 -12.86
CA LEU A 101 8.95 -16.66 -13.14
C LEU A 101 10.04 -17.56 -12.56
N LYS A 102 9.84 -18.03 -11.35
CA LYS A 102 10.78 -18.93 -10.67
C LYS A 102 10.87 -20.30 -11.38
N LYS A 103 9.73 -20.85 -11.80
CA LYS A 103 9.67 -22.11 -12.54
C LYS A 103 10.46 -22.05 -13.85
N ASN A 104 10.44 -20.92 -14.52
CA ASN A 104 11.15 -20.69 -15.77
C ASN A 104 12.62 -20.28 -15.58
N GLN A 105 13.14 -20.35 -14.35
CA GLN A 105 14.52 -19.95 -13.97
C GLN A 105 14.93 -18.53 -14.42
N ILE A 106 13.95 -17.63 -14.48
CA ILE A 106 14.11 -16.29 -15.03
C ILE A 106 14.51 -15.28 -13.96
N PHE A 107 14.13 -15.54 -12.72
CA PHE A 107 14.22 -14.55 -11.65
C PHE A 107 15.14 -15.04 -10.54
N TYR A 108 16.27 -14.35 -10.40
CA TYR A 108 17.21 -14.53 -9.30
C TYR A 108 17.24 -13.27 -8.45
N ILE A 109 16.77 -13.36 -7.21
CA ILE A 109 16.94 -12.28 -6.25
C ILE A 109 18.39 -12.28 -5.82
N THR A 110 19.15 -11.29 -6.24
CA THR A 110 20.52 -11.08 -5.80
C THR A 110 20.53 -10.75 -4.31
N LYS A 111 21.54 -11.24 -3.56
CA LYS A 111 21.70 -10.95 -2.12
C LYS A 111 21.61 -9.43 -1.83
N LYS A 112 22.19 -8.60 -2.69
CA LYS A 112 22.14 -7.13 -2.59
C LYS A 112 20.72 -6.58 -2.66
N THR A 113 19.88 -7.08 -3.57
CA THR A 113 18.48 -6.68 -3.70
C THR A 113 17.68 -7.03 -2.44
N SER A 114 17.94 -8.21 -1.86
CA SER A 114 17.34 -8.62 -0.59
C SER A 114 17.77 -7.71 0.56
N GLU A 115 19.05 -7.32 0.65
CA GLU A 115 19.54 -6.39 1.66
C GLU A 115 18.88 -5.01 1.57
N VAL A 116 18.72 -4.47 0.36
CA VAL A 116 18.02 -3.20 0.14
C VAL A 116 16.57 -3.31 0.56
N ALA A 117 15.87 -4.39 0.18
CA ALA A 117 14.48 -4.62 0.55
C ALA A 117 14.30 -4.69 2.08
N ILE A 118 15.16 -5.43 2.78
CA ILE A 118 15.14 -5.53 4.24
C ILE A 118 15.36 -4.15 4.88
N LYS A 119 16.34 -3.37 4.41
CA LYS A 119 16.60 -2.03 4.92
C LYS A 119 15.42 -1.09 4.72
N CYS A 120 14.74 -1.15 3.57
CA CYS A 120 13.53 -0.38 3.32
C CYS A 120 12.39 -0.76 4.27
N ILE A 121 12.19 -2.06 4.51
CA ILE A 121 11.17 -2.54 5.46
C ILE A 121 11.48 -2.05 6.87
N VAL A 122 12.72 -2.19 7.32
CA VAL A 122 13.16 -1.71 8.65
C VAL A 122 12.95 -0.20 8.78
N SER A 123 13.31 0.59 7.76
CA SER A 123 13.07 2.04 7.75
C SER A 123 11.58 2.38 7.88
N SER A 124 10.71 1.65 7.19
CA SER A 124 9.26 1.86 7.26
C SER A 124 8.70 1.54 8.63
N VAL A 125 9.17 0.46 9.27
CA VAL A 125 8.75 0.09 10.62
C VAL A 125 9.20 1.13 11.65
N ILE A 126 10.45 1.59 11.57
CA ILE A 126 10.96 2.64 12.46
C ILE A 126 10.16 3.93 12.29
N MET A 127 9.89 4.34 11.04
CA MET A 127 9.06 5.52 10.74
C MET A 127 7.66 5.38 11.36
N MET A 128 7.03 4.20 11.24
CA MET A 128 5.70 3.94 11.79
C MET A 128 5.71 4.12 13.32
N ILE A 129 6.69 3.52 14.02
CA ILE A 129 6.84 3.64 15.48
C ILE A 129 7.06 5.10 15.90
N CYS A 130 7.90 5.85 15.17
CA CYS A 130 8.16 7.26 15.46
C CYS A 130 6.89 8.11 15.30
N LEU A 131 6.10 7.88 14.24
CA LEU A 131 4.85 8.59 14.02
C LEU A 131 3.81 8.28 15.10
N GLU A 132 3.68 7.01 15.50
CA GLU A 132 2.75 6.59 16.54
C GLU A 132 3.08 7.24 17.89
N ASN A 133 4.36 7.24 18.28
CA ASN A 133 4.81 7.94 19.47
C ASN A 133 4.58 9.46 19.39
N PHE A 134 4.82 10.08 18.23
CA PHE A 134 4.59 11.51 18.04
C PHE A 134 3.12 11.88 18.17
N ILE A 135 2.22 11.09 17.63
CA ILE A 135 0.77 11.29 17.72
C ILE A 135 0.30 11.14 19.18
N ASN A 136 0.79 10.13 19.89
CA ASN A 136 0.42 9.86 21.29
C ASN A 136 0.91 10.94 22.25
N LEU A 137 2.12 11.49 22.02
CA LEU A 137 2.71 12.50 22.93
C LEU A 137 2.03 13.87 22.86
N ASN A 138 1.43 14.25 21.74
CA ASN A 138 1.16 15.67 21.55
C ASN A 138 -0.31 16.08 21.52
N LEU A 139 -1.31 15.25 21.21
CA LEU A 139 -2.53 15.91 20.73
C LEU A 139 -3.84 15.12 20.77
N TYR A 140 -3.90 13.95 21.31
CA TYR A 140 -5.15 13.17 21.26
C TYR A 140 -6.30 13.86 22.03
N ASP A 141 -6.01 14.48 23.17
CA ASP A 141 -7.01 15.14 24.01
C ASP A 141 -7.50 16.51 23.49
N SER A 142 -6.68 17.18 22.71
CA SER A 142 -7.04 18.51 22.15
C SER A 142 -7.83 18.46 20.85
N MET A 143 -7.85 17.33 20.16
CA MET A 143 -8.39 17.21 18.78
C MET A 143 -9.92 17.24 18.68
N SER A 144 -10.65 16.91 19.73
CA SER A 144 -12.13 16.85 19.70
C SER A 144 -12.80 18.22 19.53
N LYS A 145 -12.12 19.31 19.89
CA LYS A 145 -12.66 20.68 19.87
C LYS A 145 -12.07 21.59 18.79
N ILE A 146 -11.20 21.06 17.91
CA ILE A 146 -10.45 21.88 16.96
C ILE A 146 -11.20 22.06 15.63
N VAL A 147 -11.15 23.29 15.08
CA VAL A 147 -11.73 23.69 13.78
C VAL A 147 -11.13 22.84 12.65
N PHE A 148 -11.93 22.49 11.65
CA PHE A 148 -11.58 21.64 10.49
C PHE A 148 -10.23 21.99 9.85
N TYR A 149 -9.93 23.28 9.66
CA TYR A 149 -8.67 23.76 9.10
C TYR A 149 -7.43 23.33 9.91
N LYS A 150 -7.50 23.38 11.24
CA LYS A 150 -6.39 22.96 12.10
C LYS A 150 -6.15 21.44 12.03
N LYS A 151 -7.23 20.64 11.90
CA LYS A 151 -7.10 19.18 11.67
C LYS A 151 -6.38 18.87 10.37
N PHE A 152 -6.72 19.60 9.31
CA PHE A 152 -6.06 19.44 8.00
C PHE A 152 -4.58 19.77 8.07
N VAL A 153 -4.22 20.89 8.67
CA VAL A 153 -2.81 21.31 8.85
C VAL A 153 -2.04 20.29 9.68
N PHE A 154 -2.66 19.75 10.74
CA PHE A 154 -2.04 18.72 11.57
C PHE A 154 -1.76 17.44 10.80
N VAL A 155 -2.70 16.94 10.01
CA VAL A 155 -2.50 15.76 9.15
C VAL A 155 -1.38 16.01 8.15
N LEU A 156 -1.36 17.18 7.51
CA LEU A 156 -0.31 17.55 6.56
C LEU A 156 1.07 17.59 7.23
N ALA A 157 1.15 18.16 8.44
CA ALA A 157 2.40 18.20 9.21
C ALA A 157 2.92 16.80 9.55
N ASN A 158 2.03 15.88 9.95
CA ASN A 158 2.40 14.48 10.21
C ASN A 158 2.92 13.77 8.94
N ILE A 159 2.30 14.00 7.79
CA ILE A 159 2.76 13.43 6.52
C ILE A 159 4.16 13.94 6.18
N LEU A 160 4.40 15.24 6.29
CA LEU A 160 5.72 15.84 6.04
C LEU A 160 6.76 15.33 7.03
N PHE A 161 6.42 15.24 8.31
CA PHE A 161 7.31 14.72 9.35
C PHE A 161 7.72 13.26 9.07
N GLY A 162 6.74 12.39 8.73
CA GLY A 162 7.02 11.01 8.34
C GLY A 162 7.91 10.93 7.10
N PHE A 163 7.66 11.77 6.09
CA PHE A 163 8.49 11.84 4.88
C PHE A 163 9.95 12.22 5.19
N PHE A 164 10.18 13.24 6.02
CA PHE A 164 11.52 13.65 6.42
C PHE A 164 12.25 12.55 7.23
N ILE A 165 11.57 11.91 8.18
CA ILE A 165 12.16 10.78 8.92
C ILE A 165 12.57 9.67 7.96
N TYR A 166 11.72 9.32 7.02
CA TYR A 166 12.00 8.26 6.05
C TYR A 166 13.23 8.60 5.18
N LEU A 167 13.34 9.86 4.70
CA LEU A 167 14.51 10.33 3.94
C LEU A 167 15.80 10.25 4.76
N ILE A 168 15.76 10.67 6.03
CA ILE A 168 16.91 10.60 6.94
C ILE A 168 17.34 9.14 7.14
N LEU A 169 16.40 8.23 7.34
CA LEU A 169 16.68 6.80 7.52
C LEU A 169 17.29 6.17 6.26
N ILE A 170 16.78 6.49 5.07
CA ILE A 170 17.34 6.03 3.78
C ILE A 170 18.78 6.51 3.62
N TYR A 171 19.04 7.77 3.95
CA TYR A 171 20.38 8.35 3.88
C TYR A 171 21.32 7.67 4.88
N PHE A 172 20.90 7.50 6.13
CA PHE A 172 21.70 6.88 7.19
C PHE A 172 22.03 5.41 6.91
N LEU A 173 21.08 4.64 6.36
CA LEU A 173 21.27 3.23 5.98
C LEU A 173 22.07 3.06 4.68
N LYS A 174 22.55 4.14 4.07
CA LYS A 174 23.31 4.15 2.80
C LYS A 174 22.60 3.39 1.66
N ILE A 175 21.28 3.39 1.66
CA ILE A 175 20.49 2.69 0.64
C ILE A 175 20.77 3.30 -0.74
N PHE A 176 20.92 4.63 -0.82
CA PHE A 176 21.25 5.34 -2.05
C PHE A 176 22.60 4.91 -2.66
N TYR A 177 23.59 4.67 -1.80
CA TYR A 177 24.90 4.19 -2.24
C TYR A 177 24.84 2.75 -2.80
N LEU A 178 24.04 1.90 -2.20
CA LEU A 178 23.86 0.51 -2.68
C LEU A 178 23.13 0.46 -4.03
N ILE A 179 22.15 1.32 -4.25
CA ILE A 179 21.41 1.42 -5.51
C ILE A 179 22.35 1.89 -6.62
N LYS A 180 23.11 2.97 -6.39
CA LYS A 180 24.07 3.51 -7.37
C LYS A 180 25.15 2.48 -7.75
N PHE A 181 25.70 1.77 -6.77
CA PHE A 181 26.72 0.74 -7.01
C PHE A 181 26.18 -0.45 -7.83
N THR A 182 24.88 -0.74 -7.72
CA THR A 182 24.24 -1.80 -8.51
C THR A 182 24.03 -1.37 -9.96
N GLU A 183 23.74 -0.10 -10.18
CA GLU A 183 23.58 0.47 -11.53
C GLU A 183 24.92 0.52 -12.30
N ASP A 184 26.01 0.90 -11.64
CA ASP A 184 27.34 0.97 -12.25
C ASP A 184 27.88 -0.41 -12.65
N ASN A 185 27.61 -1.44 -11.85
CA ASN A 185 28.01 -2.81 -12.19
C ASN A 185 27.13 -3.45 -13.29
N GLY A 186 25.88 -3.00 -13.46
CA GLY A 186 24.99 -3.45 -14.53
C GLY A 186 25.32 -2.85 -15.91
N LYS A 187 26.09 -1.77 -15.97
CA LYS A 187 26.53 -1.15 -17.22
C LYS A 187 27.84 -1.75 -17.77
N ASN A 188 28.53 -2.56 -16.96
CA ASN A 188 29.83 -3.18 -17.30
C ASN A 188 29.72 -4.67 -17.64
N THR A 189 28.50 -5.20 -17.73
CA THR A 189 28.17 -6.55 -18.20
C THR A 189 27.32 -6.49 -19.45
#